data_d232e1855999a37dd07fc8f3dc3a9b5f
#
_entry.id   d232e1855999a37dd07fc8f3dc3a9b5f
#
_cell.length_a   1.000
_cell.length_b   1.000
_cell.length_c   1.000
_cell.angle_alpha   90.00
_cell.angle_beta   90.00
_cell.angle_gamma   90.00
#
_symmetry.space_group_name_H-M   'P 1'
#
loop_
_entity.id
_entity.type
_entity.pdbx_description
1 polymer ?
#
loop_
_entity_poly.entity_id
_entity_poly.type
_entity_poly.pdbx_seq_one_letter_code
_entity_poly.pdbx_strand_id
1 'polypeptide(L)'
;MATGKIVSPSVEDTRTEVDFLLHLQQTVKNDPDGKWIFISDQLNTHKSASLVEWVAKECEVEEDLGIKGKSGILENMATRAKFLQDESHRIRFVYTPKHCSWLNQVEIWFGILSQRLLKRGEFKSTAELKERILKFIDFFNETLAKPFRWTYIGKPLMA
;
A
#
# COMPACT_ATOMS: atom_id res chain seq x y z
N MET A 1 -7.22 8.00 -3.33
CA MET A 1 -6.46 9.14 -3.90
C MET A 1 -7.32 10.37 -4.20
N ALA A 2 -8.60 10.21 -4.43
CA ALA A 2 -9.50 11.33 -4.74
C ALA A 2 -9.53 12.44 -3.67
N THR A 3 -9.27 12.12 -2.42
CA THR A 3 -9.30 13.09 -1.30
C THR A 3 -7.92 13.49 -0.80
N GLY A 4 -6.88 12.72 -1.11
CA GLY A 4 -5.54 12.88 -0.54
C GLY A 4 -5.42 12.51 0.94
N LYS A 5 -6.46 11.93 1.54
CA LYS A 5 -6.47 11.52 2.94
C LYS A 5 -5.71 10.22 3.17
N ILE A 6 -5.13 10.08 4.35
CA ILE A 6 -4.58 8.82 4.85
C ILE A 6 -5.73 7.98 5.40
N VAL A 7 -5.87 6.78 4.88
CA VAL A 7 -6.93 5.82 5.25
C VAL A 7 -6.31 4.67 6.03
N SER A 8 -6.96 4.26 7.11
CA SER A 8 -6.55 3.12 7.95
C SER A 8 -5.08 3.16 8.39
N PRO A 9 -4.59 4.27 9.00
CA PRO A 9 -3.21 4.33 9.43
C PRO A 9 -2.91 3.28 10.50
N SER A 10 -1.77 2.61 10.36
CA SER A 10 -1.22 1.74 11.40
C SER A 10 0.25 2.08 11.66
N VAL A 11 0.68 1.93 12.89
CA VAL A 11 2.08 2.09 13.31
C VAL A 11 2.42 0.88 14.17
N GLU A 12 3.20 -0.03 13.62
CA GLU A 12 3.52 -1.32 14.22
C GLU A 12 5.02 -1.44 14.52
N ASP A 13 5.39 -2.40 15.36
CA ASP A 13 6.78 -2.62 15.75
C ASP A 13 7.55 -3.42 14.68
N THR A 14 6.85 -4.09 13.78
CA THR A 14 7.42 -4.93 12.72
C THR A 14 6.92 -4.51 11.34
N ARG A 15 7.56 -5.07 10.30
CA ARG A 15 7.20 -4.87 8.90
C ARG A 15 7.29 -6.21 8.16
N THR A 16 6.35 -7.08 8.45
CA THR A 16 6.26 -8.40 7.84
C THR A 16 5.21 -8.46 6.73
N GLU A 17 5.14 -9.59 6.00
CA GLU A 17 4.07 -9.84 5.04
C GLU A 17 2.69 -9.92 5.72
N VAL A 18 2.65 -10.34 6.99
CA VAL A 18 1.42 -10.42 7.79
C VAL A 18 0.92 -9.02 8.14
N ASP A 19 1.81 -8.13 8.56
CA ASP A 19 1.46 -6.74 8.88
C ASP A 19 0.89 -6.03 7.66
N PHE A 20 1.51 -6.25 6.49
CA PHE A 20 1.01 -5.69 5.24
C PHE A 20 -0.37 -6.22 4.88
N LEU A 21 -0.60 -7.53 5.00
CA LEU A 21 -1.89 -8.15 4.73
C LEU A 21 -2.98 -7.60 5.67
N LEU A 22 -2.70 -7.52 6.97
CA LEU A 22 -3.63 -6.97 7.96
C LEU A 22 -4.00 -5.52 7.65
N HIS A 23 -3.03 -4.71 7.24
CA HIS A 23 -3.27 -3.33 6.84
C HIS A 23 -4.22 -3.24 5.63
N LEU A 24 -4.02 -4.09 4.61
CA LEU A 24 -4.92 -4.14 3.45
C LEU A 24 -6.33 -4.60 3.84
N GLN A 25 -6.45 -5.63 4.67
CA GLN A 25 -7.72 -6.10 5.19
C GLN A 25 -8.48 -5.01 5.95
N GLN A 26 -7.78 -4.26 6.80
CA GLN A 26 -8.35 -3.12 7.51
C GLN A 26 -8.81 -2.02 6.53
N THR A 27 -8.01 -1.77 5.50
CA THR A 27 -8.33 -0.74 4.49
C THR A 27 -9.58 -1.10 3.71
N VAL A 28 -9.69 -2.35 3.24
CA VAL A 28 -10.86 -2.82 2.47
C VAL A 28 -12.14 -2.82 3.29
N LYS A 29 -12.07 -3.00 4.62
CA LYS A 29 -13.25 -2.90 5.50
C LYS A 29 -13.94 -1.53 5.49
N ASN A 30 -13.30 -0.46 5.02
CA ASN A 30 -13.95 0.85 4.89
C ASN A 30 -14.98 0.88 3.75
N ASP A 31 -14.83 0.00 2.75
CA ASP A 31 -15.78 -0.20 1.66
C ASP A 31 -15.65 -1.65 1.16
N PRO A 32 -16.32 -2.60 1.85
CA PRO A 32 -16.13 -4.04 1.61
C PRO A 32 -16.53 -4.49 0.21
N ASP A 33 -17.53 -3.84 -0.39
CA ASP A 33 -18.04 -4.17 -1.73
C ASP A 33 -17.38 -3.31 -2.83
N GLY A 34 -16.55 -2.37 -2.43
CA GLY A 34 -15.88 -1.43 -3.32
C GLY A 34 -14.82 -2.08 -4.21
N LYS A 35 -14.51 -1.41 -5.32
CA LYS A 35 -13.37 -1.76 -6.17
C LYS A 35 -12.12 -1.05 -5.66
N TRP A 36 -11.07 -1.81 -5.39
CA TRP A 36 -9.82 -1.33 -4.85
C TRP A 36 -8.66 -1.48 -5.85
N ILE A 37 -7.94 -0.41 -6.08
CA ILE A 37 -6.69 -0.42 -6.85
C ILE A 37 -5.58 0.04 -5.92
N PHE A 38 -4.73 -0.90 -5.49
CA PHE A 38 -3.58 -0.61 -4.65
C PHE A 38 -2.36 -0.32 -5.53
N ILE A 39 -1.78 0.87 -5.36
CA ILE A 39 -0.52 1.22 -6.00
C ILE A 39 0.59 0.94 -4.99
N SER A 40 1.50 0.02 -5.31
CA SER A 40 2.61 -0.35 -4.44
C SER A 40 3.93 -0.49 -5.19
N ASP A 41 5.02 -0.49 -4.43
CA ASP A 41 6.33 -0.77 -4.98
C ASP A 41 6.56 -2.27 -5.20
N GLN A 42 7.77 -2.64 -5.64
CA GLN A 42 8.14 -4.00 -6.02
C GLN A 42 8.62 -4.87 -4.84
N LEU A 43 8.34 -4.50 -3.58
CA LEU A 43 8.75 -5.31 -2.43
C LEU A 43 8.16 -6.71 -2.46
N ASN A 44 8.92 -7.67 -1.95
CA ASN A 44 8.53 -9.08 -1.92
C ASN A 44 7.27 -9.32 -1.09
N THR A 45 7.12 -8.59 0.02
CA THR A 45 5.93 -8.63 0.89
C THR A 45 4.66 -8.24 0.16
N HIS A 46 4.75 -7.38 -0.86
CA HIS A 46 3.63 -6.95 -1.69
C HIS A 46 3.22 -7.98 -2.75
N LYS A 47 3.87 -9.14 -2.80
CA LYS A 47 3.61 -10.27 -3.71
C LYS A 47 3.67 -11.60 -2.95
N SER A 48 3.29 -11.58 -1.67
CA SER A 48 3.30 -12.76 -0.83
C SER A 48 2.23 -13.78 -1.26
N ALA A 49 2.43 -15.04 -0.90
CA ALA A 49 1.43 -16.08 -1.15
C ALA A 49 0.14 -15.80 -0.37
N SER A 50 0.26 -15.41 0.90
CA SER A 50 -0.87 -15.04 1.75
C SER A 50 -1.71 -13.89 1.19
N LEU A 51 -1.08 -12.95 0.50
CA LEU A 51 -1.80 -11.87 -0.19
C LEU A 51 -2.62 -12.40 -1.37
N VAL A 52 -2.05 -13.31 -2.18
CA VAL A 52 -2.76 -13.95 -3.30
C VAL A 52 -3.95 -14.75 -2.80
N GLU A 53 -3.77 -15.57 -1.77
CA GLU A 53 -4.83 -16.37 -1.15
C GLU A 53 -5.97 -15.50 -0.62
N TRP A 54 -5.63 -14.39 0.02
CA TRP A 54 -6.64 -13.43 0.50
C TRP A 54 -7.38 -12.76 -0.66
N VAL A 55 -6.69 -12.26 -1.68
CA VAL A 55 -7.33 -11.63 -2.85
C VAL A 55 -8.23 -12.63 -3.59
N ALA A 56 -7.79 -13.87 -3.76
CA ALA A 56 -8.60 -14.92 -4.38
C ALA A 56 -9.90 -15.14 -3.61
N LYS A 57 -9.83 -15.23 -2.29
CA LYS A 57 -11.00 -15.38 -1.41
C LYS A 57 -11.95 -14.18 -1.52
N GLU A 58 -11.42 -12.96 -1.44
CA GLU A 58 -12.21 -11.72 -1.49
C GLU A 58 -12.84 -11.48 -2.87
N CYS A 59 -12.22 -11.96 -3.94
CA CYS A 59 -12.71 -11.85 -5.31
C CYS A 59 -13.49 -13.09 -5.76
N GLU A 60 -13.74 -14.06 -4.86
CA GLU A 60 -14.49 -15.31 -5.14
C GLU A 60 -13.90 -16.09 -6.33
N VAL A 61 -12.57 -16.11 -6.42
CA VAL A 61 -11.86 -16.84 -7.49
C VAL A 61 -11.81 -18.33 -7.12
N GLU A 62 -12.45 -19.17 -7.92
CA GLU A 62 -12.52 -20.63 -7.72
C GLU A 62 -11.33 -21.38 -8.36
N GLU A 63 -10.40 -20.70 -9.02
CA GLU A 63 -9.24 -21.29 -9.67
C GLU A 63 -8.27 -21.88 -8.64
N ASP A 64 -7.69 -23.05 -8.98
CA ASP A 64 -6.64 -23.66 -8.17
C ASP A 64 -5.38 -22.77 -8.17
N LEU A 65 -5.04 -22.24 -7.01
CA LEU A 65 -3.89 -21.36 -6.87
C LEU A 65 -2.55 -22.12 -6.95
N GLY A 66 -2.56 -23.45 -6.82
CA GLY A 66 -1.36 -24.29 -6.81
C GLY A 66 -0.64 -24.29 -5.47
N ILE A 67 0.65 -24.63 -5.49
CA ILE A 67 1.47 -24.81 -4.28
C ILE A 67 2.62 -23.80 -4.29
N LYS A 68 2.77 -23.07 -3.15
CA LYS A 68 3.84 -22.09 -2.97
C LYS A 68 5.22 -22.68 -3.30
N GLY A 69 5.90 -22.05 -4.24
CA GLY A 69 7.24 -22.44 -4.67
C GLY A 69 7.31 -23.69 -5.54
N LYS A 70 6.17 -24.25 -6.00
CA LYS A 70 6.14 -25.50 -6.78
C LYS A 70 5.31 -25.41 -8.05
N SER A 71 4.10 -24.87 -7.99
CA SER A 71 3.17 -24.89 -9.13
C SER A 71 2.11 -23.79 -9.06
N GLY A 72 1.49 -23.48 -10.21
CA GLY A 72 0.35 -22.61 -10.33
C GLY A 72 0.66 -21.13 -10.04
N ILE A 73 -0.35 -20.41 -9.62
CA ILE A 73 -0.26 -18.97 -9.30
C ILE A 73 0.72 -18.72 -8.14
N LEU A 74 0.77 -19.63 -7.16
CA LEU A 74 1.63 -19.49 -5.99
C LEU A 74 3.10 -19.88 -6.25
N GLU A 75 3.45 -20.38 -7.43
CA GLU A 75 4.79 -20.88 -7.74
C GLU A 75 5.89 -19.86 -7.45
N ASN A 76 5.78 -18.69 -8.04
CA ASN A 76 6.82 -17.66 -7.93
C ASN A 76 6.25 -16.23 -7.86
N MET A 77 7.13 -15.24 -7.69
CA MET A 77 6.71 -13.85 -7.57
C MET A 77 6.11 -13.27 -8.84
N ALA A 78 6.52 -13.76 -10.02
CA ALA A 78 6.00 -13.24 -11.28
C ALA A 78 4.57 -13.72 -11.52
N THR A 79 4.29 -15.01 -11.24
CA THR A 79 2.95 -15.59 -11.35
C THR A 79 1.99 -14.93 -10.35
N ARG A 80 2.43 -14.75 -9.11
CA ARG A 80 1.66 -14.03 -8.08
C ARG A 80 1.38 -12.58 -8.46
N ALA A 81 2.39 -11.86 -8.96
CA ALA A 81 2.21 -10.48 -9.41
C ALA A 81 1.21 -10.38 -10.58
N LYS A 82 1.27 -11.31 -11.53
CA LYS A 82 0.32 -11.36 -12.65
C LYS A 82 -1.11 -11.52 -12.16
N PHE A 83 -1.36 -12.45 -11.23
CA PHE A 83 -2.66 -12.66 -10.60
C PHE A 83 -3.16 -11.40 -9.88
N LEU A 84 -2.31 -10.78 -9.06
CA LEU A 84 -2.66 -9.58 -8.29
C LEU A 84 -2.93 -8.35 -9.18
N GLN A 85 -2.43 -8.33 -10.41
CA GLN A 85 -2.65 -7.24 -11.38
C GLN A 85 -3.87 -7.46 -12.27
N ASP A 86 -4.56 -8.59 -12.15
CA ASP A 86 -5.70 -8.92 -13.01
C ASP A 86 -6.81 -7.85 -12.88
N GLU A 87 -7.24 -7.34 -14.01
CA GLU A 87 -8.22 -6.25 -14.08
C GLU A 87 -9.65 -6.71 -13.78
N SER A 88 -9.90 -8.00 -13.83
CA SER A 88 -11.20 -8.59 -13.49
C SER A 88 -11.45 -8.59 -11.97
N HIS A 89 -10.39 -8.56 -11.16
CA HIS A 89 -10.49 -8.58 -9.72
C HIS A 89 -11.02 -7.26 -9.17
N ARG A 90 -11.95 -7.31 -8.20
CA ARG A 90 -12.37 -6.10 -7.47
C ARG A 90 -11.26 -5.51 -6.59
N ILE A 91 -10.31 -6.33 -6.15
CA ILE A 91 -9.10 -5.93 -5.44
C ILE A 91 -7.91 -6.26 -6.32
N ARG A 92 -7.24 -5.24 -6.84
CA ARG A 92 -6.07 -5.42 -7.70
C ARG A 92 -4.93 -4.51 -7.36
N PHE A 93 -3.75 -4.87 -7.83
CA PHE A 93 -2.51 -4.14 -7.59
C PHE A 93 -1.95 -3.55 -8.88
N VAL A 94 -1.36 -2.37 -8.76
CA VAL A 94 -0.54 -1.74 -9.79
C VAL A 94 0.84 -1.51 -9.19
N TYR A 95 1.86 -2.15 -9.74
CA TYR A 95 3.21 -2.01 -9.22
C TYR A 95 3.96 -0.89 -9.93
N THR A 96 4.62 -0.02 -9.16
CA THR A 96 5.50 0.99 -9.72
C THR A 96 6.70 0.33 -10.41
N PRO A 97 7.28 0.96 -11.46
CA PRO A 97 8.50 0.46 -12.07
C PRO A 97 9.62 0.31 -11.03
N LYS A 98 10.57 -0.60 -11.28
CA LYS A 98 11.76 -0.74 -10.42
C LYS A 98 12.48 0.60 -10.32
N HIS A 99 12.98 0.91 -9.13
CA HIS A 99 13.70 2.16 -8.81
C HIS A 99 12.89 3.46 -8.99
N CYS A 100 11.57 3.36 -9.06
CA CYS A 100 10.66 4.49 -9.21
C CYS A 100 9.71 4.64 -8.01
N SER A 101 10.17 4.37 -6.79
CA SER A 101 9.36 4.52 -5.56
C SER A 101 8.80 5.94 -5.39
N TRP A 102 9.52 6.95 -5.89
CA TRP A 102 9.08 8.35 -5.90
C TRP A 102 7.75 8.59 -6.65
N LEU A 103 7.33 7.69 -7.51
CA LEU A 103 6.00 7.70 -8.13
C LEU A 103 4.89 7.29 -7.15
N ASN A 104 5.23 6.67 -6.04
CA ASN A 104 4.26 6.32 -5.03
C ASN A 104 3.95 7.55 -4.16
N GLN A 105 2.69 7.97 -4.15
CA GLN A 105 2.27 9.17 -3.39
C GLN A 105 2.56 9.09 -1.89
N VAL A 106 2.65 7.90 -1.33
CA VAL A 106 3.01 7.71 0.08
C VAL A 106 4.39 8.28 0.41
N GLU A 107 5.33 8.26 -0.52
CA GLU A 107 6.67 8.85 -0.33
C GLU A 107 6.59 10.38 -0.13
N ILE A 108 5.70 11.05 -0.87
CA ILE A 108 5.46 12.49 -0.70
C ILE A 108 4.90 12.76 0.69
N TRP A 109 3.95 11.94 1.13
CA TRP A 109 3.37 12.08 2.45
C TRP A 109 4.41 11.83 3.57
N PHE A 110 5.27 10.82 3.44
CA PHE A 110 6.38 10.61 4.38
C PHE A 110 7.35 11.79 4.42
N GLY A 111 7.58 12.46 3.30
CA GLY A 111 8.32 13.71 3.26
C GLY A 111 7.66 14.81 4.10
N ILE A 112 6.35 14.96 4.02
CA ILE A 112 5.57 15.93 4.83
C ILE A 112 5.65 15.57 6.30
N LEU A 113 5.42 14.30 6.67
CA LEU A 113 5.54 13.80 8.05
C LEU A 113 6.93 14.09 8.61
N SER A 114 7.96 13.74 7.87
CA SER A 114 9.35 13.95 8.27
C SER A 114 9.64 15.42 8.55
N GLN A 115 9.25 16.31 7.66
CA GLN A 115 9.56 17.74 7.79
C GLN A 115 8.74 18.44 8.88
N ARG A 116 7.48 18.06 9.04
CA ARG A 116 6.57 18.76 9.94
C ARG A 116 6.56 18.20 11.35
N LEU A 117 6.77 16.90 11.50
CA LEU A 117 6.74 16.24 12.80
C LEU A 117 8.12 15.74 13.25
N LEU A 118 8.79 14.90 12.43
CA LEU A 118 9.96 14.16 12.91
C LEU A 118 11.19 15.04 13.10
N LYS A 119 11.51 15.92 12.15
CA LYS A 119 12.69 16.78 12.22
C LYS A 119 12.66 17.83 13.33
N ARG A 120 11.48 18.14 13.86
CA ARG A 120 11.27 19.17 14.88
C ARG A 120 10.76 18.59 16.20
N GLY A 121 10.57 17.27 16.26
CA GLY A 121 10.04 16.59 17.44
C GLY A 121 11.14 15.98 18.28
N GLU A 122 10.99 16.09 19.59
CA GLU A 122 11.70 15.26 20.57
C GLU A 122 10.69 14.27 21.14
N PHE A 123 11.06 12.99 21.15
CA PHE A 123 10.17 11.90 21.56
C PHE A 123 10.82 11.10 22.69
N LYS A 124 10.13 11.00 23.81
CA LYS A 124 10.65 10.30 25.00
C LYS A 124 10.54 8.79 24.91
N SER A 125 9.66 8.29 24.04
CA SER A 125 9.43 6.86 23.82
C SER A 125 8.84 6.58 22.43
N THR A 126 8.91 5.33 22.00
CA THR A 126 8.24 4.86 20.78
C THR A 126 6.72 4.99 20.87
N ALA A 127 6.15 4.80 22.06
CA ALA A 127 4.72 4.99 22.31
C ALA A 127 4.29 6.45 22.08
N GLU A 128 5.06 7.41 22.60
CA GLU A 128 4.80 8.83 22.34
C GLU A 128 4.93 9.17 20.85
N LEU A 129 5.95 8.64 20.18
CA LEU A 129 6.12 8.82 18.74
C LEU A 129 4.91 8.30 17.96
N LYS A 130 4.44 7.08 18.27
CA LYS A 130 3.25 6.47 17.67
C LYS A 130 2.02 7.37 17.86
N GLU A 131 1.76 7.81 19.07
CA GLU A 131 0.64 8.70 19.38
C GLU A 131 0.72 10.01 18.59
N ARG A 132 1.89 10.63 18.52
CA ARG A 132 2.08 11.88 17.79
C ARG A 132 1.92 11.71 16.27
N ILE A 133 2.37 10.58 15.72
CA ILE A 133 2.15 10.27 14.29
C ILE A 133 0.64 10.16 14.01
N LEU A 134 -0.11 9.42 14.83
CA LEU A 134 -1.54 9.25 14.63
C LEU A 134 -2.29 10.59 14.76
N LYS A 135 -2.00 11.40 15.78
CA LYS A 135 -2.56 12.75 15.91
C LYS A 135 -2.20 13.67 14.73
N PHE A 136 -0.99 13.53 14.19
CA PHE A 136 -0.59 14.29 13.01
C PHE A 136 -1.37 13.83 11.77
N ILE A 137 -1.69 12.55 11.63
CA ILE A 137 -2.51 12.04 10.54
C ILE A 137 -3.93 12.62 10.62
N ASP A 138 -4.53 12.65 11.80
CA ASP A 138 -5.86 13.24 12.00
C ASP A 138 -5.85 14.72 11.61
N PHE A 139 -4.91 15.48 12.12
CA PHE A 139 -4.72 16.89 11.73
C PHE A 139 -4.49 17.05 10.23
N PHE A 140 -3.65 16.20 9.62
CA PHE A 140 -3.39 16.23 8.18
C PHE A 140 -4.67 15.99 7.38
N ASN A 141 -5.44 14.98 7.77
CA ASN A 141 -6.69 14.61 7.09
C ASN A 141 -7.76 15.71 7.18
N GLU A 142 -7.78 16.46 8.27
CA GLU A 142 -8.75 17.55 8.48
C GLU A 142 -8.34 18.85 7.77
N THR A 143 -7.04 19.17 7.77
CA THR A 143 -6.58 20.51 7.40
C THR A 143 -5.73 20.59 6.15
N LEU A 144 -4.96 19.55 5.84
CA LEU A 144 -3.92 19.57 4.80
C LEU A 144 -4.19 18.62 3.64
N ALA A 145 -5.03 17.62 3.82
CA ALA A 145 -5.33 16.63 2.78
C ALA A 145 -5.99 17.29 1.57
N LYS A 146 -5.39 17.08 0.41
CA LYS A 146 -5.91 17.56 -0.88
C LYS A 146 -5.69 16.49 -1.95
N PRO A 147 -6.58 16.39 -2.94
CA PRO A 147 -6.35 15.54 -4.10
C PRO A 147 -4.98 15.84 -4.72
N PHE A 148 -4.19 14.81 -4.96
CA PHE A 148 -2.90 15.00 -5.60
C PHE A 148 -3.09 15.27 -7.10
N ARG A 149 -2.55 16.37 -7.57
CA ARG A 149 -2.57 16.74 -8.98
C ARG A 149 -1.23 16.40 -9.61
N TRP A 150 -1.20 15.33 -10.40
CA TRP A 150 -0.03 14.98 -11.18
C TRP A 150 0.22 16.04 -12.28
N THR A 151 1.43 16.57 -12.28
CA THR A 151 1.90 17.46 -13.35
C THR A 151 2.84 16.76 -14.33
N TYR A 152 3.33 15.58 -13.94
CA TYR A 152 4.20 14.75 -14.79
C TYR A 152 3.38 14.01 -15.85
N ILE A 153 3.73 14.21 -17.12
CA ILE A 153 3.00 13.65 -18.27
C ILE A 153 3.57 12.34 -18.79
N GLY A 154 4.48 11.69 -18.04
CA GLY A 154 5.02 10.37 -18.38
C GLY A 154 6.05 10.37 -19.52
N LYS A 155 6.54 11.51 -19.98
CA LYS A 155 7.62 11.54 -20.98
C LYS A 155 8.95 11.20 -20.33
N PRO A 156 9.74 10.25 -20.88
CA PRO A 156 11.08 10.00 -20.38
C PRO A 156 11.91 11.30 -20.49
N LEU A 157 12.74 11.55 -19.49
CA LEU A 157 13.77 12.55 -19.62
C LEU A 157 14.71 12.09 -20.76
N MET A 158 14.67 12.80 -21.86
CA MET A 158 15.63 12.58 -22.94
C MET A 158 16.98 13.07 -22.42
N ALA A 159 17.95 12.19 -22.31
CA ALA A 159 19.33 12.51 -21.96
C ALA A 159 20.01 13.29 -23.09
#